data_5e78c8b0b231b4933cb07b6702ab9576
#
_entry.id   5e78c8b0b231b4933cb07b6702ab9576
#
_cell.length_a   1.000
_cell.length_b   1.000
_cell.length_c   1.000
_cell.angle_alpha   90.00
_cell.angle_beta   90.00
_cell.angle_gamma   90.00
#
_symmetry.space_group_name_H-M   'P 1'
#
loop_
_entity.id
_entity.type
_entity.pdbx_description
1 polymer ?
#
loop_
_entity_poly.entity_id
_entity_poly.type
_entity_poly.pdbx_seq_one_letter_code
_entity_poly.pdbx_strand_id
1 'polypeptide(L)'
;MGAPIYMSSLDAYQTAEDAELVSATLDGHSEAFEVLVTRYQRRLFGLVRNYTRDAAEVEDIVQDTFLKAYRRLETFQQSSAFYTWLYRIAINTILDLMKRRGRNPVTSVEDHELVARRGTGATDATHERLSIRPDARMEREEIGEITRSVMDELPEIFRTVLVMRELEQMAYQDIADTLEISIGTVESRLFRARARFKQRLLQLHPEFAAGQEAEARQSTRAARGKDPKKNTAKNAAKRAKK
;
A
#
# COMPACT_ATOMS: atom_id res chain seq x y z
N MET A 1 -12.75 50.11 -15.99
CA MET A 1 -13.40 49.47 -14.84
C MET A 1 -13.46 47.98 -15.15
N GLY A 2 -12.51 47.19 -14.64
CA GLY A 2 -12.51 45.74 -14.79
C GLY A 2 -13.58 45.16 -13.87
N ALA A 3 -14.45 44.32 -14.40
CA ALA A 3 -15.41 43.56 -13.63
C ALA A 3 -14.65 42.65 -12.66
N PRO A 4 -15.07 42.47 -11.40
CA PRO A 4 -14.45 41.52 -10.50
C PRO A 4 -14.66 40.13 -11.09
N ILE A 5 -13.57 39.41 -11.32
CA ILE A 5 -13.59 37.99 -11.62
C ILE A 5 -14.18 37.33 -10.37
N TYR A 6 -15.44 36.92 -10.43
CA TYR A 6 -16.06 36.05 -9.44
C TYR A 6 -15.31 34.72 -9.53
N MET A 7 -14.28 34.54 -8.72
CA MET A 7 -13.76 33.19 -8.44
C MET A 7 -14.95 32.40 -7.90
N SER A 8 -15.30 31.32 -8.58
CA SER A 8 -16.33 30.43 -8.07
C SER A 8 -15.90 29.89 -6.70
N SER A 9 -16.84 29.65 -5.80
CA SER A 9 -16.53 29.09 -4.47
C SER A 9 -15.68 27.83 -4.57
N LEU A 10 -15.84 27.05 -5.65
CA LEU A 10 -15.04 25.90 -6.02
C LEU A 10 -13.56 26.22 -6.24
N ASP A 11 -13.24 27.35 -6.90
CA ASP A 11 -11.84 27.73 -7.16
C ASP A 11 -11.09 28.06 -5.86
N ALA A 12 -11.80 28.63 -4.87
CA ALA A 12 -11.22 28.91 -3.56
C ALA A 12 -10.84 27.63 -2.78
N TYR A 13 -11.58 26.54 -2.97
CA TYR A 13 -11.32 25.26 -2.30
C TYR A 13 -10.29 24.37 -3.00
N GLN A 14 -9.95 24.61 -4.26
CA GLN A 14 -9.02 23.74 -5.01
C GLN A 14 -7.64 23.60 -4.35
N THR A 15 -7.15 24.68 -3.73
CA THR A 15 -5.83 24.72 -3.08
C THR A 15 -5.89 24.52 -1.57
N ALA A 16 -7.09 24.42 -0.99
CA ALA A 16 -7.29 24.27 0.45
C ALA A 16 -6.77 22.93 0.96
N GLU A 17 -6.29 22.88 2.19
CA GLU A 17 -5.90 21.67 2.86
C GLU A 17 -7.12 20.80 3.21
N ASP A 18 -6.93 19.48 3.34
CA ASP A 18 -8.03 18.55 3.64
C ASP A 18 -8.80 18.93 4.92
N ALA A 19 -8.10 19.42 5.95
CA ALA A 19 -8.71 19.83 7.20
C ALA A 19 -9.65 21.03 7.03
N GLU A 20 -9.28 21.98 6.16
CA GLU A 20 -10.09 23.15 5.84
C GLU A 20 -11.33 22.73 5.04
N LEU A 21 -11.15 21.82 4.07
CA LEU A 21 -12.26 21.26 3.28
C LEU A 21 -13.27 20.50 4.15
N VAL A 22 -12.77 19.71 5.10
CA VAL A 22 -13.63 19.02 6.07
C VAL A 22 -14.41 20.01 6.92
N SER A 23 -13.73 21.03 7.47
CA SER A 23 -14.42 22.06 8.29
C SER A 23 -15.48 22.79 7.48
N ALA A 24 -15.15 23.26 6.29
CA ALA A 24 -16.11 23.95 5.41
C ALA A 24 -17.31 23.06 5.07
N THR A 25 -17.08 21.76 4.83
CA THR A 25 -18.17 20.81 4.58
C THR A 25 -19.09 20.66 5.79
N LEU A 26 -18.53 20.59 7.00
CA LEU A 26 -19.31 20.50 8.24
C LEU A 26 -20.09 21.80 8.53
N ASP A 27 -19.57 22.95 8.07
CA ASP A 27 -20.23 24.25 8.14
C ASP A 27 -21.34 24.42 7.07
N GLY A 28 -21.58 23.38 6.23
CA GLY A 28 -22.66 23.34 5.25
C GLY A 28 -22.25 23.66 3.81
N HIS A 29 -20.95 23.86 3.53
CA HIS A 29 -20.44 24.12 2.19
C HIS A 29 -20.17 22.80 1.46
N SER A 30 -21.19 22.25 0.77
CA SER A 30 -21.08 20.96 0.07
C SER A 30 -20.03 20.94 -1.04
N GLU A 31 -19.72 22.09 -1.65
CA GLU A 31 -18.70 22.25 -2.68
C GLU A 31 -17.29 21.89 -2.18
N ALA A 32 -17.02 22.07 -0.89
CA ALA A 32 -15.76 21.67 -0.28
C ALA A 32 -15.60 20.14 -0.29
N PHE A 33 -16.69 19.38 -0.10
CA PHE A 33 -16.66 17.93 -0.20
C PHE A 33 -16.45 17.44 -1.65
N GLU A 34 -17.01 18.14 -2.65
CA GLU A 34 -16.77 17.82 -4.05
C GLU A 34 -15.28 17.89 -4.41
N VAL A 35 -14.54 18.84 -3.81
CA VAL A 35 -13.09 18.91 -3.98
C VAL A 35 -12.40 17.68 -3.37
N LEU A 36 -12.81 17.23 -2.19
CA LEU A 36 -12.30 16.00 -1.59
C LEU A 36 -12.58 14.77 -2.47
N VAL A 37 -13.81 14.67 -3.03
CA VAL A 37 -14.17 13.61 -3.98
C VAL A 37 -13.24 13.65 -5.19
N THR A 38 -13.09 14.80 -5.83
CA THR A 38 -12.25 14.98 -7.03
C THR A 38 -10.78 14.61 -6.73
N ARG A 39 -10.26 15.00 -5.55
CA ARG A 39 -8.90 14.75 -5.11
C ARG A 39 -8.61 13.27 -4.90
N TYR A 40 -9.56 12.52 -4.35
CA TYR A 40 -9.33 11.14 -3.90
C TYR A 40 -10.00 10.05 -4.74
N GLN A 41 -10.98 10.37 -5.60
CA GLN A 41 -11.69 9.36 -6.41
C GLN A 41 -10.76 8.46 -7.21
N ARG A 42 -9.74 9.02 -7.88
CA ARG A 42 -8.81 8.24 -8.70
C ARG A 42 -8.05 7.21 -7.87
N ARG A 43 -7.65 7.56 -6.65
CA ARG A 43 -6.98 6.65 -5.72
C ARG A 43 -7.91 5.55 -5.25
N LEU A 44 -9.16 5.88 -4.91
CA LEU A 44 -10.17 4.89 -4.53
C LEU A 44 -10.50 3.93 -5.68
N PHE A 45 -10.62 4.41 -6.91
CA PHE A 45 -10.76 3.53 -8.07
C PHE A 45 -9.60 2.55 -8.20
N GLY A 46 -8.37 3.02 -8.01
CA GLY A 46 -7.17 2.17 -8.00
C GLY A 46 -7.22 1.12 -6.90
N LEU A 47 -7.63 1.50 -5.68
CA LEU A 47 -7.78 0.60 -4.55
C LEU A 47 -8.82 -0.50 -4.84
N VAL A 48 -10.04 -0.12 -5.22
CA VAL A 48 -11.16 -1.05 -5.40
C VAL A 48 -10.87 -2.07 -6.51
N ARG A 49 -10.16 -1.66 -7.56
CA ARG A 49 -9.72 -2.56 -8.65
C ARG A 49 -8.80 -3.69 -8.22
N ASN A 50 -8.22 -3.64 -7.03
CA ASN A 50 -7.48 -4.77 -6.46
C ASN A 50 -8.41 -5.87 -5.91
N TYR A 51 -9.72 -5.63 -5.82
CA TYR A 51 -10.69 -6.56 -5.24
C TYR A 51 -11.75 -7.03 -6.23
N THR A 52 -12.06 -6.24 -7.24
CA THR A 52 -13.00 -6.60 -8.31
C THR A 52 -12.58 -6.01 -9.66
N ARG A 53 -12.90 -6.73 -10.75
CA ARG A 53 -12.68 -6.28 -12.13
C ARG A 53 -13.94 -5.79 -12.81
N ASP A 54 -15.09 -5.97 -12.18
CA ASP A 54 -16.36 -5.47 -12.67
C ASP A 54 -16.39 -3.94 -12.52
N ALA A 55 -16.45 -3.22 -13.64
CA ALA A 55 -16.41 -1.76 -13.67
C ALA A 55 -17.61 -1.16 -12.93
N ALA A 56 -18.80 -1.72 -13.09
CA ALA A 56 -20.02 -1.22 -12.41
C ALA A 56 -19.87 -1.41 -10.90
N GLU A 57 -19.35 -2.54 -10.45
CA GLU A 57 -19.09 -2.78 -9.04
C GLU A 57 -18.03 -1.85 -8.46
N VAL A 58 -16.98 -1.55 -9.23
CA VAL A 58 -15.95 -0.57 -8.81
C VAL A 58 -16.58 0.80 -8.58
N GLU A 59 -17.45 1.25 -9.51
CA GLU A 59 -18.16 2.52 -9.41
C GLU A 59 -19.08 2.55 -8.18
N ASP A 60 -19.88 1.52 -7.97
CA ASP A 60 -20.80 1.39 -6.84
C ASP A 60 -20.06 1.45 -5.50
N ILE A 61 -18.94 0.72 -5.35
CA ILE A 61 -18.14 0.73 -4.12
C ILE A 61 -17.54 2.10 -3.86
N VAL A 62 -17.00 2.76 -4.90
CA VAL A 62 -16.44 4.11 -4.76
C VAL A 62 -17.50 5.12 -4.36
N GLN A 63 -18.67 5.10 -4.98
CA GLN A 63 -19.80 5.97 -4.64
C GLN A 63 -20.28 5.71 -3.21
N ASP A 64 -20.50 4.44 -2.82
CA ASP A 64 -20.94 4.07 -1.47
C ASP A 64 -19.89 4.49 -0.41
N THR A 65 -18.61 4.40 -0.74
CA THR A 65 -17.52 4.88 0.13
C THR A 65 -17.62 6.38 0.39
N PHE A 66 -17.79 7.20 -0.65
CA PHE A 66 -17.93 8.64 -0.47
C PHE A 66 -19.24 9.03 0.25
N LEU A 67 -20.33 8.35 -0.02
CA LEU A 67 -21.61 8.57 0.70
C LEU A 67 -21.45 8.24 2.19
N LYS A 68 -20.77 7.14 2.54
CA LYS A 68 -20.49 6.78 3.92
C LYS A 68 -19.53 7.78 4.57
N ALA A 69 -18.50 8.23 3.85
CA ALA A 69 -17.57 9.25 4.31
C ALA A 69 -18.29 10.57 4.61
N TYR A 70 -19.13 11.05 3.70
CA TYR A 70 -19.92 12.25 3.90
C TYR A 70 -20.81 12.17 5.17
N ARG A 71 -21.54 11.05 5.31
CA ARG A 71 -22.43 10.82 6.47
C ARG A 71 -21.69 10.70 7.82
N ARG A 72 -20.41 10.34 7.79
CA ARG A 72 -19.59 10.13 8.97
C ARG A 72 -18.50 11.20 9.15
N LEU A 73 -18.57 12.30 8.39
CA LEU A 73 -17.52 13.30 8.35
C LEU A 73 -17.24 13.92 9.73
N GLU A 74 -18.29 14.11 10.56
CA GLU A 74 -18.17 14.57 11.97
C GLU A 74 -17.28 13.63 12.83
N THR A 75 -17.14 12.35 12.45
CA THR A 75 -16.29 11.40 13.18
C THR A 75 -14.81 11.48 12.79
N PHE A 76 -14.46 12.27 11.81
CA PHE A 76 -13.08 12.48 11.40
C PHE A 76 -12.37 13.41 12.39
N GLN A 77 -11.55 12.85 13.27
CA GLN A 77 -10.89 13.56 14.39
C GLN A 77 -9.58 14.26 13.98
N GLN A 78 -9.20 14.28 12.69
CA GLN A 78 -7.92 14.83 12.20
C GLN A 78 -6.65 14.22 12.85
N SER A 79 -6.79 13.10 13.56
CA SER A 79 -5.66 12.36 14.15
C SER A 79 -4.83 11.58 13.12
N SER A 80 -5.33 11.48 11.90
CA SER A 80 -4.66 10.89 10.74
C SER A 80 -4.95 11.72 9.48
N ALA A 81 -4.22 11.48 8.40
CA ALA A 81 -4.56 12.08 7.10
C ALA A 81 -5.99 11.68 6.68
N PHE A 82 -6.74 12.62 6.06
CA PHE A 82 -8.10 12.37 5.58
C PHE A 82 -8.18 11.11 4.70
N TYR A 83 -7.18 10.93 3.83
CA TYR A 83 -7.11 9.73 2.99
C TYR A 83 -7.05 8.44 3.79
N THR A 84 -6.30 8.37 4.89
CA THR A 84 -6.21 7.17 5.73
C THR A 84 -7.57 6.81 6.34
N TRP A 85 -8.32 7.82 6.79
CA TRP A 85 -9.66 7.63 7.31
C TRP A 85 -10.65 7.19 6.21
N LEU A 86 -10.62 7.85 5.05
CA LEU A 86 -11.44 7.50 3.88
C LEU A 86 -11.13 6.07 3.39
N TYR A 87 -9.86 5.69 3.40
CA TYR A 87 -9.40 4.37 3.04
C TYR A 87 -9.99 3.27 3.95
N ARG A 88 -10.03 3.51 5.28
CA ARG A 88 -10.68 2.58 6.22
C ARG A 88 -12.15 2.36 5.88
N ILE A 89 -12.87 3.42 5.51
CA ILE A 89 -14.27 3.31 5.07
C ILE A 89 -14.37 2.47 3.78
N ALA A 90 -13.48 2.69 2.82
CA ALA A 90 -13.44 1.93 1.58
C ALA A 90 -13.19 0.44 1.82
N ILE A 91 -12.18 0.09 2.60
CA ILE A 91 -11.86 -1.31 2.93
C ILE A 91 -13.04 -1.97 3.64
N ASN A 92 -13.66 -1.33 4.63
CA ASN A 92 -14.82 -1.89 5.31
C ASN A 92 -15.99 -2.09 4.34
N THR A 93 -16.20 -1.18 3.39
CA THR A 93 -17.24 -1.33 2.36
C THR A 93 -16.94 -2.54 1.44
N ILE A 94 -15.69 -2.73 1.03
CA ILE A 94 -15.24 -3.87 0.25
C ILE A 94 -15.44 -5.18 1.04
N LEU A 95 -14.97 -5.23 2.29
CA LEU A 95 -15.06 -6.40 3.14
C LEU A 95 -16.52 -6.81 3.41
N ASP A 96 -17.41 -5.85 3.61
CA ASP A 96 -18.85 -6.09 3.79
C ASP A 96 -19.47 -6.68 2.53
N LEU A 97 -19.09 -6.19 1.35
CA LEU A 97 -19.54 -6.75 0.07
C LEU A 97 -19.06 -8.19 -0.10
N MET A 98 -17.80 -8.47 0.21
CA MET A 98 -17.22 -9.81 0.14
C MET A 98 -17.91 -10.78 1.08
N LYS A 99 -18.17 -10.35 2.34
CA LYS A 99 -18.93 -11.16 3.32
C LYS A 99 -20.34 -11.52 2.79
N ARG A 100 -21.05 -10.55 2.19
CA ARG A 100 -22.38 -10.80 1.60
C ARG A 100 -22.35 -11.81 0.45
N ARG A 101 -21.22 -11.93 -0.25
CA ARG A 101 -20.99 -12.92 -1.32
C ARG A 101 -20.50 -14.27 -0.82
N GLY A 102 -20.50 -14.51 0.49
CA GLY A 102 -20.01 -15.74 1.11
C GLY A 102 -18.49 -15.87 1.11
N ARG A 103 -17.75 -14.80 0.74
CA ARG A 103 -16.31 -14.70 0.86
C ARG A 103 -15.98 -14.01 2.18
N ASN A 104 -15.26 -14.67 3.07
CA ASN A 104 -14.86 -14.06 4.34
C ASN A 104 -13.34 -13.86 4.39
N PRO A 105 -12.84 -12.66 4.07
CA PRO A 105 -11.42 -12.39 4.06
C PRO A 105 -10.79 -12.27 5.46
N VAL A 106 -11.60 -12.31 6.53
CA VAL A 106 -11.11 -12.16 7.91
C VAL A 106 -10.92 -13.51 8.60
N THR A 107 -11.73 -14.50 8.28
CA THR A 107 -11.69 -15.85 8.87
C THR A 107 -11.43 -16.90 7.81
N SER A 108 -10.19 -17.30 7.62
CA SER A 108 -9.84 -18.52 6.92
C SER A 108 -9.42 -19.59 7.93
N VAL A 109 -9.91 -20.81 7.73
CA VAL A 109 -9.61 -21.98 8.56
C VAL A 109 -8.11 -22.32 8.63
N GLU A 110 -7.31 -21.75 7.71
CA GLU A 110 -5.85 -21.94 7.65
C GLU A 110 -5.06 -21.16 8.72
N ASP A 111 -5.67 -20.23 9.47
CA ASP A 111 -4.99 -19.48 10.52
C ASP A 111 -4.66 -20.31 11.77
N HIS A 112 -5.23 -21.51 11.92
CA HIS A 112 -5.03 -22.35 13.10
C HIS A 112 -3.76 -23.21 13.09
N GLU A 113 -3.08 -23.39 11.98
CA GLU A 113 -2.03 -24.42 11.88
C GLU A 113 -0.57 -23.97 12.03
N LEU A 114 -0.27 -22.67 12.17
CA LEU A 114 1.12 -22.20 12.18
C LEU A 114 1.42 -21.08 13.18
N VAL A 115 1.19 -21.31 14.46
CA VAL A 115 1.70 -20.46 15.57
C VAL A 115 3.20 -20.68 15.84
N ALA A 116 3.86 -21.58 15.16
CA ALA A 116 5.24 -21.97 15.44
C ALA A 116 6.20 -21.63 14.29
N ARG A 117 6.61 -20.38 14.17
CA ARG A 117 7.97 -19.97 13.77
C ARG A 117 8.08 -18.45 13.81
N ARG A 118 8.54 -17.92 14.94
CA ARG A 118 9.08 -16.55 15.05
C ARG A 118 10.34 -16.45 14.20
N GLY A 119 10.31 -15.61 13.18
CA GLY A 119 11.47 -15.14 12.43
C GLY A 119 11.44 -13.62 12.45
N THR A 120 12.30 -13.02 13.27
CA THR A 120 12.59 -11.59 13.33
C THR A 120 13.28 -11.17 12.04
N GLY A 121 12.73 -10.16 11.36
CA GLY A 121 13.37 -9.60 10.17
C GLY A 121 12.55 -8.47 9.58
N ALA A 122 12.43 -7.35 10.30
CA ALA A 122 11.97 -6.09 9.72
C ALA A 122 13.14 -5.47 8.95
N THR A 123 13.08 -5.48 7.63
CA THR A 123 13.90 -4.61 6.80
C THR A 123 12.98 -3.55 6.21
N ASP A 124 13.13 -2.35 6.73
CA ASP A 124 12.60 -1.12 6.17
C ASP A 124 13.26 -0.89 4.80
N ALA A 125 12.51 -1.16 3.72
CA ALA A 125 12.97 -0.86 2.37
C ALA A 125 12.56 0.58 2.02
N THR A 126 13.52 1.46 2.06
CA THR A 126 13.45 2.84 1.56
C THR A 126 13.08 2.86 0.08
N HIS A 127 11.93 3.45 -0.24
CA HIS A 127 11.54 3.69 -1.63
C HIS A 127 12.35 4.83 -2.24
N GLU A 128 13.28 4.48 -3.11
CA GLU A 128 14.03 5.41 -3.94
C GLU A 128 13.14 5.93 -5.07
N ARG A 129 12.97 7.26 -5.14
CA ARG A 129 12.23 7.93 -6.23
C ARG A 129 13.06 7.87 -7.52
N LEU A 130 12.71 6.94 -8.40
CA LEU A 130 13.32 6.82 -9.73
C LEU A 130 12.82 7.92 -10.67
N SER A 131 13.76 8.64 -11.28
CA SER A 131 13.50 9.65 -12.30
C SER A 131 12.95 9.00 -13.59
N ILE A 132 11.93 9.63 -14.17
CA ILE A 132 11.10 9.09 -15.23
C ILE A 132 11.80 9.18 -16.58
N ARG A 133 12.16 8.02 -17.18
CA ARG A 133 12.43 7.87 -18.62
C ARG A 133 11.17 7.32 -19.31
N PRO A 134 10.92 7.62 -20.61
CA PRO A 134 9.74 7.12 -21.33
C PRO A 134 9.62 5.59 -21.30
N ASP A 135 10.72 4.87 -21.43
CA ASP A 135 10.78 3.40 -21.36
C ASP A 135 10.32 2.87 -19.98
N ALA A 136 10.60 3.61 -18.90
CA ALA A 136 10.19 3.26 -17.54
C ALA A 136 8.66 3.32 -17.31
N ARG A 137 7.90 3.91 -18.25
CA ARG A 137 6.43 3.92 -18.15
C ARG A 137 5.83 2.60 -18.65
N MET A 138 6.30 2.08 -19.77
CA MET A 138 5.88 0.78 -20.31
C MET A 138 6.27 -0.35 -19.34
N GLU A 139 7.50 -0.34 -18.82
CA GLU A 139 7.95 -1.30 -17.81
C GLU A 139 7.10 -1.25 -16.55
N ARG A 140 6.65 -0.07 -16.09
CA ARG A 140 5.78 0.07 -14.92
C ARG A 140 4.37 -0.45 -15.17
N GLU A 141 3.81 -0.25 -16.35
CA GLU A 141 2.51 -0.77 -16.73
C GLU A 141 2.54 -2.30 -16.77
N GLU A 142 3.57 -2.89 -17.36
CA GLU A 142 3.80 -4.34 -17.41
C GLU A 142 4.01 -4.93 -16.00
N ILE A 143 4.88 -4.33 -15.17
CA ILE A 143 5.07 -4.74 -13.77
C ILE A 143 3.77 -4.63 -12.99
N GLY A 144 2.98 -3.58 -13.24
CA GLY A 144 1.67 -3.39 -12.62
C GLY A 144 0.67 -4.48 -13.00
N GLU A 145 0.68 -4.95 -14.24
CA GLU A 145 -0.16 -6.05 -14.72
C GLU A 145 0.28 -7.40 -14.13
N ILE A 146 1.57 -7.67 -14.12
CA ILE A 146 2.16 -8.86 -13.49
C ILE A 146 1.81 -8.89 -11.99
N THR A 147 2.03 -7.78 -11.28
CA THR A 147 1.70 -7.68 -9.86
C THR A 147 0.23 -7.96 -9.61
N ARG A 148 -0.67 -7.38 -10.40
CA ARG A 148 -2.12 -7.62 -10.28
C ARG A 148 -2.50 -9.06 -10.57
N SER A 149 -1.93 -9.68 -11.61
CA SER A 149 -2.23 -11.07 -11.94
C SER A 149 -1.84 -12.03 -10.81
N VAL A 150 -0.66 -11.79 -10.19
CA VAL A 150 -0.21 -12.57 -9.02
C VAL A 150 -1.09 -12.32 -7.80
N MET A 151 -1.49 -11.07 -7.55
CA MET A 151 -2.38 -10.71 -6.44
C MET A 151 -3.76 -11.36 -6.57
N ASP A 152 -4.31 -11.47 -7.78
CA ASP A 152 -5.61 -12.08 -8.04
C ASP A 152 -5.65 -13.57 -7.67
N GLU A 153 -4.53 -14.25 -7.71
CA GLU A 153 -4.41 -15.65 -7.36
C GLU A 153 -4.18 -15.90 -5.86
N LEU A 154 -3.92 -14.84 -5.08
CA LEU A 154 -3.78 -14.98 -3.65
C LEU A 154 -5.15 -15.09 -2.96
N PRO A 155 -5.27 -15.92 -1.91
CA PRO A 155 -6.42 -15.85 -1.02
C PRO A 155 -6.67 -14.44 -0.51
N GLU A 156 -7.94 -14.05 -0.39
CA GLU A 156 -8.34 -12.67 -0.08
C GLU A 156 -7.72 -12.12 1.22
N ILE A 157 -7.57 -12.97 2.24
CA ILE A 157 -6.92 -12.60 3.52
C ILE A 157 -5.47 -12.11 3.34
N PHE A 158 -4.73 -12.72 2.40
CA PHE A 158 -3.34 -12.36 2.11
C PHE A 158 -3.27 -11.18 1.15
N ARG A 159 -4.16 -11.13 0.15
CA ARG A 159 -4.27 -9.98 -0.77
C ARG A 159 -4.58 -8.70 0.01
N THR A 160 -5.56 -8.75 0.91
CA THR A 160 -5.99 -7.58 1.68
C THR A 160 -4.84 -6.98 2.50
N VAL A 161 -4.10 -7.78 3.27
CA VAL A 161 -2.99 -7.25 4.08
C VAL A 161 -1.84 -6.74 3.22
N LEU A 162 -1.58 -7.34 2.04
CA LEU A 162 -0.57 -6.84 1.10
C LEU A 162 -0.98 -5.51 0.48
N VAL A 163 -2.22 -5.37 0.02
CA VAL A 163 -2.73 -4.09 -0.52
C VAL A 163 -2.60 -2.99 0.53
N MET A 164 -3.07 -3.24 1.76
CA MET A 164 -3.01 -2.27 2.84
C MET A 164 -1.57 -1.88 3.19
N ARG A 165 -0.64 -2.82 3.22
CA ARG A 165 0.75 -2.54 3.61
C ARG A 165 1.60 -2.04 2.46
N GLU A 166 1.63 -2.73 1.31
CA GLU A 166 2.60 -2.48 0.24
C GLU A 166 2.14 -1.40 -0.73
N LEU A 167 0.83 -1.33 -1.01
CA LEU A 167 0.30 -0.34 -1.94
C LEU A 167 -0.13 0.95 -1.22
N GLU A 168 -0.77 0.82 -0.05
CA GLU A 168 -1.29 1.97 0.69
C GLU A 168 -0.41 2.40 1.87
N GLN A 169 0.67 1.65 2.15
CA GLN A 169 1.68 1.97 3.16
C GLN A 169 1.12 2.19 4.58
N MET A 170 0.01 1.51 4.90
CA MET A 170 -0.61 1.62 6.23
C MET A 170 0.32 1.06 7.32
N ALA A 171 0.29 1.67 8.50
CA ALA A 171 0.95 1.12 9.67
C ALA A 171 0.29 -0.19 10.12
N TYR A 172 1.05 -1.10 10.74
CA TYR A 172 0.51 -2.38 11.19
C TYR A 172 -0.65 -2.23 12.18
N GLN A 173 -0.60 -1.19 13.04
CA GLN A 173 -1.69 -0.88 13.94
C GLN A 173 -2.96 -0.49 13.17
N ASP A 174 -2.84 0.38 12.16
CA ASP A 174 -3.98 0.79 11.33
C ASP A 174 -4.62 -0.39 10.59
N ILE A 175 -3.80 -1.35 10.12
CA ILE A 175 -4.28 -2.59 9.50
C ILE A 175 -5.02 -3.45 10.52
N ALA A 176 -4.45 -3.60 11.72
CA ALA A 176 -5.04 -4.37 12.81
C ALA A 176 -6.41 -3.81 13.20
N ASP A 177 -6.50 -2.49 13.39
CA ASP A 177 -7.74 -1.79 13.74
C ASP A 177 -8.79 -1.86 12.62
N THR A 178 -8.37 -1.74 11.35
CA THR A 178 -9.28 -1.81 10.20
C THR A 178 -9.87 -3.20 10.01
N LEU A 179 -9.07 -4.24 10.22
CA LEU A 179 -9.48 -5.64 10.05
C LEU A 179 -10.03 -6.27 11.34
N GLU A 180 -10.00 -5.55 12.46
CA GLU A 180 -10.42 -6.02 13.79
C GLU A 180 -9.67 -7.30 14.22
N ILE A 181 -8.34 -7.34 13.98
CA ILE A 181 -7.44 -8.45 14.31
C ILE A 181 -6.25 -7.96 15.15
N SER A 182 -5.53 -8.89 15.78
CA SER A 182 -4.31 -8.52 16.52
C SER A 182 -3.16 -8.12 15.61
N ILE A 183 -2.24 -7.26 16.08
CA ILE A 183 -1.00 -6.93 15.36
C ILE A 183 -0.21 -8.18 15.01
N GLY A 184 -0.10 -9.14 15.92
CA GLY A 184 0.58 -10.41 15.67
C GLY A 184 -0.06 -11.21 14.54
N THR A 185 -1.39 -11.10 14.36
CA THR A 185 -2.10 -11.68 13.21
C THR A 185 -1.75 -10.93 11.92
N VAL A 186 -1.64 -9.60 11.95
CA VAL A 186 -1.20 -8.81 10.79
C VAL A 186 0.21 -9.23 10.35
N GLU A 187 1.15 -9.30 11.28
CA GLU A 187 2.53 -9.70 11.01
C GLU A 187 2.62 -11.10 10.39
N SER A 188 1.92 -12.07 10.99
CA SER A 188 1.90 -13.45 10.49
C SER A 188 1.25 -13.56 9.12
N ARG A 189 0.17 -12.82 8.87
CA ARG A 189 -0.49 -12.77 7.56
C ARG A 189 0.40 -12.11 6.51
N LEU A 190 1.06 -10.99 6.81
CA LEU A 190 1.99 -10.34 5.90
C LEU A 190 3.17 -11.23 5.55
N PHE A 191 3.74 -11.91 6.53
CA PHE A 191 4.84 -12.86 6.29
C PHE A 191 4.43 -13.96 5.31
N ARG A 192 3.28 -14.60 5.54
CA ARG A 192 2.76 -15.66 4.66
C ARG A 192 2.35 -15.10 3.29
N ALA A 193 1.74 -13.93 3.27
CA ALA A 193 1.30 -13.28 2.05
C ALA A 193 2.48 -12.97 1.12
N ARG A 194 3.57 -12.40 1.66
CA ARG A 194 4.81 -12.14 0.91
C ARG A 194 5.44 -13.42 0.38
N ALA A 195 5.48 -14.48 1.20
CA ALA A 195 6.01 -15.78 0.77
C ALA A 195 5.18 -16.39 -0.38
N ARG A 196 3.85 -16.38 -0.27
CA ARG A 196 2.94 -16.87 -1.31
C ARG A 196 3.01 -16.02 -2.58
N PHE A 197 3.05 -14.69 -2.44
CA PHE A 197 3.23 -13.79 -3.56
C PHE A 197 4.53 -14.09 -4.32
N LYS A 198 5.65 -14.18 -3.61
CA LYS A 198 6.95 -14.53 -4.21
C LYS A 198 6.91 -15.88 -4.91
N GLN A 199 6.35 -16.90 -4.26
CA GLN A 199 6.23 -18.24 -4.85
C GLN A 199 5.41 -18.18 -6.14
N ARG A 200 4.27 -17.48 -6.12
CA ARG A 200 3.38 -17.40 -7.28
C ARG A 200 3.99 -16.59 -8.41
N LEU A 201 4.65 -15.48 -8.07
CA LEU A 201 5.39 -14.66 -9.03
C LEU A 201 6.42 -15.51 -9.78
N LEU A 202 7.23 -16.30 -9.09
CA LEU A 202 8.26 -17.14 -9.71
C LEU A 202 7.69 -18.31 -10.52
N GLN A 203 6.46 -18.77 -10.22
CA GLN A 203 5.77 -19.77 -11.00
C GLN A 203 5.22 -19.23 -12.32
N LEU A 204 4.62 -18.03 -12.28
CA LEU A 204 4.02 -17.39 -13.44
C LEU A 204 5.07 -16.70 -14.32
N HIS A 205 6.12 -16.19 -13.70
CA HIS A 205 7.16 -15.36 -14.28
C HIS A 205 8.56 -15.85 -13.85
N PRO A 206 9.04 -17.00 -14.38
CA PRO A 206 10.33 -17.58 -14.00
C PRO A 206 11.54 -16.69 -14.31
N GLU A 207 11.39 -15.73 -15.22
CA GLU A 207 12.42 -14.74 -15.55
C GLU A 207 12.89 -13.92 -14.34
N PHE A 208 12.01 -13.68 -13.35
CA PHE A 208 12.39 -12.99 -12.11
C PHE A 208 13.28 -13.84 -11.19
N ALA A 209 13.34 -15.16 -11.37
CA ALA A 209 14.26 -16.02 -10.61
C ALA A 209 15.73 -15.78 -11.01
N ALA A 210 16.00 -15.60 -12.30
CA ALA A 210 17.34 -15.39 -12.82
C ALA A 210 17.98 -14.09 -12.31
N GLY A 211 17.18 -13.02 -12.15
CA GLY A 211 17.63 -11.74 -11.60
C GLY A 211 18.07 -11.84 -10.13
N GLN A 212 17.34 -12.58 -9.30
CA GLN A 212 17.66 -12.75 -7.88
C GLN A 212 18.94 -13.58 -7.66
N GLU A 213 19.21 -14.59 -8.50
CA GLU A 213 20.46 -15.35 -8.41
C GLU A 213 21.67 -14.51 -8.81
N ALA A 214 21.54 -13.61 -9.78
CA ALA A 214 22.60 -12.71 -10.18
C ALA A 214 22.93 -11.69 -9.07
N GLU A 215 21.94 -11.11 -8.42
CA GLU A 215 22.11 -10.20 -7.27
C GLU A 215 22.69 -10.92 -6.04
N ALA A 216 22.21 -12.11 -5.74
CA ALA A 216 22.74 -12.93 -4.66
C ALA A 216 24.22 -13.29 -4.88
N ARG A 217 24.64 -13.59 -6.12
CA ARG A 217 26.05 -13.85 -6.49
C ARG A 217 26.91 -12.60 -6.39
N GLN A 218 26.35 -11.42 -6.77
CA GLN A 218 27.07 -10.14 -6.64
C GLN A 218 27.27 -9.73 -5.20
N SER A 219 26.24 -9.85 -4.35
CA SER A 219 26.33 -9.53 -2.92
C SER A 219 27.29 -10.46 -2.17
N THR A 220 27.31 -11.76 -2.49
CA THR A 220 28.24 -12.73 -1.92
C THR A 220 29.68 -12.45 -2.36
N ARG A 221 29.89 -11.98 -3.60
CA ARG A 221 31.20 -11.60 -4.13
C ARG A 221 31.73 -10.31 -3.48
N ALA A 222 30.81 -9.32 -3.25
CA ALA A 222 31.15 -8.08 -2.55
C ALA A 222 31.49 -8.33 -1.07
N ALA A 223 30.79 -9.24 -0.39
CA ALA A 223 31.08 -9.65 0.98
C ALA A 223 32.42 -10.39 1.12
N ARG A 224 32.77 -11.25 0.16
CA ARG A 224 34.09 -11.95 0.13
C ARG A 224 35.27 -11.03 -0.21
N GLY A 225 35.04 -9.91 -0.87
CA GLY A 225 36.09 -8.92 -1.21
C GLY A 225 36.56 -8.07 -0.02
N LYS A 226 35.84 -8.11 1.10
CA LYS A 226 36.19 -7.42 2.36
C LYS A 226 36.83 -8.38 3.38
N ASP A 227 37.84 -9.13 2.98
CA ASP A 227 38.58 -10.00 3.88
C ASP A 227 39.48 -9.16 4.83
N PRO A 228 39.24 -9.15 6.16
CA PRO A 228 39.97 -8.28 7.09
C PRO A 228 41.46 -8.68 7.26
N LYS A 229 41.92 -9.80 6.70
CA LYS A 229 43.31 -10.28 6.83
C LYS A 229 44.33 -9.48 6.03
N LYS A 230 43.94 -8.61 5.06
CA LYS A 230 44.91 -7.75 4.36
C LYS A 230 45.27 -6.46 5.09
N ASN A 231 44.54 -6.08 6.14
CA ASN A 231 44.80 -4.84 6.87
C ASN A 231 45.76 -5.03 8.05
N THR A 232 45.98 -6.28 8.54
CA THR A 232 46.94 -6.57 9.64
C THR A 232 48.37 -6.59 9.16
N ALA A 233 48.63 -7.00 7.92
CA ALA A 233 50.00 -7.01 7.36
C ALA A 233 50.55 -5.59 7.09
N LYS A 234 49.72 -4.65 6.73
CA LYS A 234 50.15 -3.24 6.47
C LYS A 234 50.43 -2.44 7.74
N ASN A 235 49.77 -2.76 8.85
CA ASN A 235 49.99 -2.12 10.13
C ASN A 235 51.21 -2.70 10.90
N ALA A 236 51.58 -3.97 10.67
CA ALA A 236 52.79 -4.58 11.24
C ALA A 236 54.08 -4.02 10.59
N ALA A 237 54.03 -3.78 9.26
CA ALA A 237 55.20 -3.20 8.56
C ALA A 237 55.44 -1.71 8.89
N LYS A 238 54.43 -0.98 9.37
CA LYS A 238 54.58 0.42 9.78
C LYS A 238 55.10 0.59 11.22
N ARG A 239 54.98 -0.42 12.07
CA ARG A 239 55.55 -0.44 13.45
C ARG A 239 57.00 -0.90 13.54
N ALA A 240 57.55 -1.53 12.51
CA ALA A 240 58.95 -1.99 12.49
C ALA A 240 59.92 -0.92 11.92
N LYS A 241 59.44 0.28 11.55
CA LYS A 241 60.26 1.38 11.02
C LYS A 241 60.22 2.65 11.90
N LYS A 242 59.91 2.50 13.16
CA LYS A 242 60.06 3.54 14.20
C LYS A 242 60.89 2.95 15.39
#